data_bb2f1f92723756bbce5c62acdd61737e
#
_entry.id   bb2f1f92723756bbce5c62acdd61737e
#
_cell.length_a   1.000
_cell.length_b   1.000
_cell.length_c   1.000
_cell.angle_alpha   90.00
_cell.angle_beta   90.00
_cell.angle_gamma   90.00
#
_symmetry.space_group_name_H-M   'P 1'
#
loop_
_entity.id
_entity.type
_entity.pdbx_description
1 polymer ?
#
loop_
_entity_poly.entity_id
_entity_poly.type
_entity_poly.pdbx_seq_one_letter_code
_entity_poly.pdbx_strand_id
1 'polypeptide(L)'
;MYFFLYIALLLIIIYIGSLISYVLGNFISHNINKSHHLNSVSIIIAVKNGEKTLPKILLDLEQQIYDGESEYIIVDDQSTDGTAEIIKNYSRNNEKIVYVSSEDGNKNLLFKKRALDAGIRKSKYDILIFTDVDCQLKKGWIHSMATCFNEKVDYVIGVSQISKSLNIVSHFQKIDLLMMMIAGRAKCNLETPIASTGQNQAYKKYLYYENNGFSNITNSIQGDDSLFMHLCFKKNAKIIFNNNSESFVESRLETKLLSFIKQRIRWGADAKVMWNYNKKFFIILLSTFFINLLLLFTPIIYLILGNQILKIMGVLFIIKLILEFVIYVIGSVKLKNKFNIIHFIIWYILEIPYVVLVGIGSFFIKNISWRGQFAKK
;
A
#
# COMPACT_ATOMS: atom_id res chain seq x y z
N MET A 1 17.89 -34.46 6.21
CA MET A 1 16.86 -34.51 5.14
C MET A 1 15.46 -34.27 5.69
N TYR A 2 14.96 -35.03 6.64
CA TYR A 2 13.58 -34.88 7.20
C TYR A 2 13.30 -33.50 7.78
N PHE A 3 14.24 -32.87 8.47
CA PHE A 3 14.08 -31.52 9.03
C PHE A 3 13.73 -30.47 7.97
N PHE A 4 14.41 -30.45 6.83
CA PHE A 4 14.10 -29.53 5.73
C PHE A 4 12.74 -29.81 5.10
N LEU A 5 12.34 -31.10 5.02
CA LEU A 5 11.02 -31.48 4.53
C LEU A 5 9.91 -30.97 5.44
N TYR A 6 10.06 -31.05 6.76
CA TYR A 6 9.09 -30.52 7.71
C TYR A 6 8.98 -28.99 7.61
N ILE A 7 10.10 -28.26 7.45
CA ILE A 7 10.05 -26.81 7.24
C ILE A 7 9.33 -26.47 5.95
N ALA A 8 9.62 -27.15 4.86
CA ALA A 8 8.96 -26.95 3.58
C ALA A 8 7.45 -27.19 3.69
N LEU A 9 7.04 -28.28 4.32
CA LEU A 9 5.63 -28.60 4.55
C LEU A 9 4.94 -27.53 5.40
N LEU A 10 5.59 -27.07 6.48
CA LEU A 10 5.06 -26.00 7.32
C LEU A 10 4.84 -24.71 6.53
N LEU A 11 5.81 -24.30 5.69
CA LEU A 11 5.68 -23.12 4.85
C LEU A 11 4.56 -23.26 3.82
N ILE A 12 4.37 -24.45 3.23
CA ILE A 12 3.25 -24.74 2.34
C ILE A 12 1.90 -24.58 3.07
N ILE A 13 1.78 -25.15 4.28
CA ILE A 13 0.57 -25.06 5.10
C ILE A 13 0.26 -23.59 5.44
N ILE A 14 1.26 -22.82 5.85
CA ILE A 14 1.10 -21.38 6.17
C ILE A 14 0.66 -20.61 4.94
N TYR A 15 1.25 -20.85 3.78
CA TYR A 15 0.88 -20.20 2.53
C TYR A 15 -0.57 -20.49 2.14
N ILE A 16 -0.96 -21.78 2.07
CA ILE A 16 -2.33 -22.18 1.74
C ILE A 16 -3.32 -21.60 2.77
N GLY A 17 -2.99 -21.69 4.06
CA GLY A 17 -3.79 -21.11 5.14
C GLY A 17 -3.95 -19.59 4.99
N SER A 18 -2.92 -18.88 4.52
CA SER A 18 -3.00 -17.44 4.25
C SER A 18 -3.97 -17.14 3.10
N LEU A 19 -3.90 -17.88 1.98
CA LEU A 19 -4.83 -17.72 0.86
C LEU A 19 -6.28 -18.00 1.26
N ILE A 20 -6.51 -19.08 2.02
CA ILE A 20 -7.84 -19.39 2.57
C ILE A 20 -8.32 -18.24 3.47
N SER A 21 -7.45 -17.69 4.32
CA SER A 21 -7.81 -16.56 5.17
C SER A 21 -8.17 -15.30 4.35
N TYR A 22 -7.53 -15.08 3.20
CA TYR A 22 -7.90 -13.99 2.28
C TYR A 22 -9.28 -14.22 1.66
N VAL A 23 -9.61 -15.45 1.29
CA VAL A 23 -10.96 -15.80 0.82
C VAL A 23 -11.98 -15.52 1.93
N LEU A 24 -11.82 -16.15 3.11
CA LEU A 24 -12.78 -16.07 4.22
C LEU A 24 -12.96 -14.63 4.73
N GLY A 25 -11.87 -13.88 4.94
CA GLY A 25 -11.92 -12.50 5.41
C GLY A 25 -12.67 -11.56 4.47
N ASN A 26 -12.76 -11.88 3.18
CA ASN A 26 -13.52 -11.07 2.23
C ASN A 26 -15.03 -11.33 2.26
N PHE A 27 -15.49 -12.40 2.90
CA PHE A 27 -16.91 -12.61 3.18
C PHE A 27 -17.38 -11.95 4.48
N ILE A 28 -16.45 -11.60 5.37
CA ILE A 28 -16.77 -10.82 6.56
C ILE A 28 -17.02 -9.36 6.12
N SER A 29 -18.12 -8.81 6.57
CA SER A 29 -18.45 -7.39 6.39
C SER A 29 -18.61 -6.74 7.76
N HIS A 30 -17.82 -5.71 8.02
CA HIS A 30 -18.08 -4.82 9.14
C HIS A 30 -18.99 -3.70 8.67
N ASN A 31 -20.16 -3.56 9.28
CA ASN A 31 -20.99 -2.37 9.11
C ASN A 31 -20.24 -1.20 9.74
N ILE A 32 -19.64 -0.39 8.89
CA ILE A 32 -19.08 0.90 9.31
C ILE A 32 -20.28 1.81 9.52
N ASN A 33 -20.66 2.03 10.78
CA ASN A 33 -21.62 3.09 11.09
C ASN A 33 -20.95 4.40 10.73
N LYS A 34 -21.31 4.94 9.56
CA LYS A 34 -20.81 6.24 9.11
C LYS A 34 -21.23 7.31 10.11
N SER A 35 -20.31 8.22 10.39
CA SER A 35 -20.65 9.39 11.19
C SER A 35 -21.71 10.23 10.45
N HIS A 36 -22.74 10.64 11.16
CA HIS A 36 -23.71 11.63 10.70
C HIS A 36 -23.14 13.06 10.81
N HIS A 37 -22.14 13.26 11.68
CA HIS A 37 -21.40 14.51 11.76
C HIS A 37 -20.27 14.54 10.74
N LEU A 38 -20.17 15.64 10.02
CA LEU A 38 -19.05 15.90 9.10
C LEU A 38 -17.83 16.29 9.93
N ASN A 39 -16.85 15.42 9.94
CA ASN A 39 -15.60 15.66 10.66
C ASN A 39 -14.75 16.70 9.94
N SER A 40 -14.15 17.65 10.65
CA SER A 40 -13.13 18.54 10.08
C SER A 40 -11.86 17.73 9.75
N VAL A 41 -11.24 17.96 8.58
CA VAL A 41 -10.14 17.13 8.06
C VAL A 41 -8.98 17.96 7.52
N SER A 42 -7.75 17.50 7.75
CA SER A 42 -6.54 18.01 7.10
C SER A 42 -6.02 17.01 6.08
N ILE A 43 -5.98 17.39 4.82
CA ILE A 43 -5.41 16.58 3.75
C ILE A 43 -3.93 16.95 3.59
N ILE A 44 -3.03 15.95 3.68
CA ILE A 44 -1.59 16.16 3.66
C ILE A 44 -0.98 15.46 2.46
N ILE A 45 -0.27 16.22 1.62
CA ILE A 45 0.39 15.75 0.41
C ILE A 45 1.85 16.19 0.41
N ALA A 46 2.77 15.22 0.49
CA ALA A 46 4.20 15.47 0.33
C ALA A 46 4.58 15.47 -1.16
N VAL A 47 5.26 16.50 -1.60
CA VAL A 47 5.63 16.70 -3.01
C VAL A 47 7.12 16.93 -3.14
N LYS A 48 7.78 16.21 -4.06
CA LYS A 48 9.14 16.47 -4.51
C LYS A 48 9.21 16.44 -6.02
N ASN A 49 9.64 17.54 -6.64
CA ASN A 49 9.76 17.68 -8.08
C ASN A 49 8.46 17.26 -8.80
N GLY A 50 7.36 17.87 -8.37
CA GLY A 50 6.00 17.55 -8.79
C GLY A 50 5.40 18.53 -9.79
N GLU A 51 6.16 19.43 -10.38
CA GLU A 51 5.69 20.49 -11.29
C GLU A 51 4.66 19.99 -12.32
N LYS A 52 4.87 18.79 -12.88
CA LYS A 52 3.99 18.21 -13.91
C LYS A 52 2.72 17.53 -13.35
N THR A 53 2.74 17.06 -12.11
CA THR A 53 1.65 16.29 -11.52
C THR A 53 0.79 17.10 -10.57
N LEU A 54 1.41 18.07 -9.89
CA LEU A 54 0.78 18.91 -8.88
C LEU A 54 -0.47 19.68 -9.37
N PRO A 55 -0.48 20.33 -10.56
CA PRO A 55 -1.68 21.04 -11.01
C PRO A 55 -2.92 20.16 -11.08
N LYS A 56 -2.75 18.89 -11.46
CA LYS A 56 -3.86 17.96 -11.59
C LYS A 56 -4.48 17.58 -10.25
N ILE A 57 -3.67 17.25 -9.25
CA ILE A 57 -4.21 16.90 -7.94
C ILE A 57 -4.80 18.11 -7.22
N LEU A 58 -4.26 19.30 -7.44
CA LEU A 58 -4.86 20.55 -6.92
C LEU A 58 -6.25 20.79 -7.49
N LEU A 59 -6.45 20.57 -8.80
CA LEU A 59 -7.77 20.60 -9.42
C LEU A 59 -8.72 19.52 -8.86
N ASP A 60 -8.22 18.30 -8.62
CA ASP A 60 -9.02 17.24 -8.00
C ASP A 60 -9.44 17.63 -6.57
N LEU A 61 -8.60 18.34 -5.81
CA LEU A 61 -8.91 18.85 -4.48
C LEU A 61 -9.95 19.99 -4.52
N GLU A 62 -9.84 20.91 -5.46
CA GLU A 62 -10.82 21.97 -5.64
C GLU A 62 -12.22 21.44 -6.03
N GLN A 63 -12.27 20.30 -6.72
CA GLN A 63 -13.51 19.66 -7.14
C GLN A 63 -14.13 18.74 -6.08
N GLN A 64 -13.54 18.61 -4.88
CA GLN A 64 -14.10 17.79 -3.83
C GLN A 64 -15.47 18.30 -3.36
N ILE A 65 -16.40 17.37 -3.23
CA ILE A 65 -17.74 17.62 -2.67
C ILE A 65 -17.69 17.20 -1.20
N TYR A 66 -17.50 18.19 -0.33
CA TYR A 66 -17.41 17.98 1.11
C TYR A 66 -17.89 19.22 1.86
N ASP A 67 -18.97 19.08 2.63
CA ASP A 67 -19.59 20.18 3.37
C ASP A 67 -18.96 20.43 4.75
N GLY A 68 -18.07 19.54 5.19
CA GLY A 68 -17.28 19.72 6.42
C GLY A 68 -16.09 20.65 6.20
N GLU A 69 -15.51 21.13 7.29
CA GLU A 69 -14.30 21.93 7.23
C GLU A 69 -13.11 21.12 6.72
N SER A 70 -12.34 21.71 5.82
CA SER A 70 -11.17 21.03 5.24
C SER A 70 -10.06 22.01 4.92
N GLU A 71 -8.81 21.56 5.10
CA GLU A 71 -7.60 22.24 4.63
C GLU A 71 -6.72 21.27 3.82
N TYR A 72 -5.95 21.82 2.89
CA TYR A 72 -5.06 21.06 1.99
C TYR A 72 -3.62 21.50 2.23
N ILE A 73 -2.87 20.71 2.97
CA ILE A 73 -1.49 20.99 3.33
C ILE A 73 -0.57 20.33 2.30
N ILE A 74 -0.01 21.16 1.43
CA ILE A 74 0.90 20.72 0.39
C ILE A 74 2.33 20.99 0.87
N VAL A 75 3.06 19.92 1.12
CA VAL A 75 4.41 20.01 1.69
C VAL A 75 5.45 19.86 0.60
N ASP A 76 6.20 20.91 0.33
CA ASP A 76 7.34 20.87 -0.58
C ASP A 76 8.55 20.21 0.09
N ASP A 77 9.00 19.06 -0.44
CA ASP A 77 10.17 18.34 0.04
C ASP A 77 11.45 18.76 -0.69
N GLN A 78 11.80 20.05 -0.57
CA GLN A 78 13.00 20.62 -1.18
C GLN A 78 13.06 20.36 -2.69
N SER A 79 12.00 20.71 -3.42
CA SER A 79 11.94 20.62 -4.86
C SER A 79 12.90 21.58 -5.54
N THR A 80 13.45 21.18 -6.68
CA THR A 80 14.38 21.96 -7.50
C THR A 80 13.77 22.45 -8.83
N ASP A 81 12.49 22.11 -9.05
CA ASP A 81 11.67 22.55 -10.19
C ASP A 81 10.65 23.61 -9.74
N GLY A 82 9.69 23.97 -10.58
CA GLY A 82 8.63 24.94 -10.28
C GLY A 82 7.61 24.55 -9.21
N THR A 83 7.77 23.43 -8.51
CA THR A 83 6.81 22.91 -7.54
C THR A 83 6.45 23.91 -6.44
N ALA A 84 7.46 24.52 -5.77
CA ALA A 84 7.25 25.44 -4.67
C ALA A 84 6.47 26.69 -5.11
N GLU A 85 6.76 27.20 -6.30
CA GLU A 85 6.08 28.37 -6.87
C GLU A 85 4.61 28.07 -7.18
N ILE A 86 4.34 26.91 -7.77
CA ILE A 86 2.97 26.48 -8.05
C ILE A 86 2.16 26.41 -6.75
N ILE A 87 2.67 25.78 -5.68
CA ILE A 87 1.95 25.69 -4.41
C ILE A 87 1.65 27.08 -3.84
N LYS A 88 2.67 27.97 -3.82
CA LYS A 88 2.53 29.34 -3.30
C LYS A 88 1.49 30.16 -4.10
N ASN A 89 1.45 29.97 -5.42
CA ASN A 89 0.47 30.66 -6.26
C ASN A 89 -0.97 30.17 -5.99
N TYR A 90 -1.16 28.85 -5.84
CA TYR A 90 -2.47 28.30 -5.47
C TYR A 90 -2.89 28.73 -4.05
N SER A 91 -1.98 28.76 -3.08
CA SER A 91 -2.29 29.17 -1.71
C SER A 91 -2.68 30.66 -1.58
N ARG A 92 -2.26 31.52 -2.49
CA ARG A 92 -2.70 32.94 -2.54
C ARG A 92 -4.15 33.09 -3.02
N ASN A 93 -4.60 32.15 -3.86
CA ASN A 93 -5.91 32.19 -4.50
C ASN A 93 -6.95 31.28 -3.82
N ASN A 94 -6.52 30.40 -2.90
CA ASN A 94 -7.40 29.46 -2.21
C ASN A 94 -6.95 29.29 -0.77
N GLU A 95 -7.72 29.85 0.16
CA GLU A 95 -7.43 29.83 1.61
C GLU A 95 -7.35 28.42 2.22
N LYS A 96 -7.96 27.43 1.56
CA LYS A 96 -7.86 26.03 1.99
C LYS A 96 -6.49 25.41 1.71
N ILE A 97 -5.70 25.96 0.78
CA ILE A 97 -4.39 25.43 0.38
C ILE A 97 -3.29 26.10 1.21
N VAL A 98 -2.56 25.28 1.96
CA VAL A 98 -1.47 25.72 2.83
C VAL A 98 -0.14 25.19 2.29
N TYR A 99 0.77 26.09 1.97
CA TYR A 99 2.17 25.75 1.65
C TYR A 99 2.94 25.48 2.94
N VAL A 100 3.69 24.37 2.96
CA VAL A 100 4.62 24.01 4.05
C VAL A 100 5.94 23.57 3.45
N SER A 101 7.05 23.90 4.07
CA SER A 101 8.37 23.34 3.74
C SER A 101 8.64 22.07 4.54
N SER A 102 9.26 21.06 3.94
CA SER A 102 9.72 19.89 4.71
C SER A 102 10.80 20.24 5.73
N GLU A 103 11.43 21.42 5.63
CA GLU A 103 12.40 21.91 6.61
C GLU A 103 11.79 22.17 7.99
N ASP A 104 10.47 22.42 8.04
CA ASP A 104 9.71 22.59 9.30
C ASP A 104 9.50 21.26 10.04
N GLY A 105 9.82 20.13 9.39
CA GLY A 105 9.72 18.80 9.98
C GLY A 105 10.94 18.42 10.80
N ASN A 106 10.79 17.34 11.57
CA ASN A 106 11.85 16.78 12.40
C ASN A 106 13.09 16.42 11.55
N LYS A 107 14.21 17.05 11.86
CA LYS A 107 15.49 16.92 11.13
C LYS A 107 16.08 15.49 11.18
N ASN A 108 15.67 14.68 12.15
CA ASN A 108 16.10 13.28 12.25
C ASN A 108 15.34 12.36 11.29
N LEU A 109 14.24 12.85 10.68
CA LEU A 109 13.49 12.13 9.65
C LEU A 109 14.05 12.44 8.27
N LEU A 110 13.98 11.45 7.39
CA LEU A 110 14.47 11.55 6.02
C LEU A 110 13.31 11.42 5.02
N PHE A 111 13.49 12.07 3.86
CA PHE A 111 12.60 11.96 2.70
C PHE A 111 11.14 12.29 3.05
N LYS A 112 10.20 11.56 2.44
CA LYS A 112 8.77 11.74 2.59
C LYS A 112 8.31 11.82 4.05
N LYS A 113 8.93 11.07 4.97
CA LYS A 113 8.56 11.10 6.40
C LYS A 113 8.80 12.47 7.04
N ARG A 114 9.87 13.17 6.67
CA ARG A 114 10.14 14.53 7.16
C ARG A 114 9.09 15.50 6.62
N ALA A 115 8.74 15.38 5.36
CA ALA A 115 7.70 16.22 4.75
C ALA A 115 6.33 15.96 5.40
N LEU A 116 5.97 14.69 5.60
CA LEU A 116 4.71 14.34 6.28
C LEU A 116 4.68 14.85 7.73
N ASP A 117 5.80 14.75 8.48
CA ASP A 117 5.89 15.31 9.83
C ASP A 117 5.65 16.82 9.84
N ALA A 118 6.24 17.57 8.91
CA ALA A 118 6.00 19.01 8.78
C ALA A 118 4.50 19.31 8.54
N GLY A 119 3.87 18.56 7.63
CA GLY A 119 2.44 18.72 7.34
C GLY A 119 1.54 18.37 8.53
N ILE A 120 1.84 17.28 9.24
CA ILE A 120 1.07 16.85 10.43
C ILE A 120 1.17 17.89 11.55
N ARG A 121 2.36 18.43 11.81
CA ARG A 121 2.55 19.49 12.81
C ARG A 121 1.77 20.75 12.47
N LYS A 122 1.68 21.09 11.19
CA LYS A 122 0.97 22.27 10.72
C LYS A 122 -0.55 22.09 10.70
N SER A 123 -1.04 20.85 10.66
CA SER A 123 -2.48 20.57 10.51
C SER A 123 -3.31 21.11 11.67
N LYS A 124 -4.49 21.65 11.35
CA LYS A 124 -5.45 22.19 12.33
C LYS A 124 -6.35 21.08 12.91
N TYR A 125 -6.77 20.14 12.06
CA TYR A 125 -7.83 19.19 12.39
C TYR A 125 -7.27 17.83 12.87
N ASP A 126 -8.12 17.11 13.60
CA ASP A 126 -7.73 15.84 14.24
C ASP A 126 -7.77 14.64 13.30
N ILE A 127 -8.49 14.73 12.19
CA ILE A 127 -8.49 13.69 11.17
C ILE A 127 -7.56 14.09 10.05
N LEU A 128 -6.54 13.27 9.84
CA LEU A 128 -5.53 13.45 8.81
C LEU A 128 -5.80 12.46 7.66
N ILE A 129 -5.87 12.97 6.44
CA ILE A 129 -6.05 12.16 5.23
C ILE A 129 -4.82 12.35 4.34
N PHE A 130 -4.29 11.27 3.78
CA PHE A 130 -3.07 11.28 2.99
C PHE A 130 -3.30 10.73 1.60
N THR A 131 -2.63 11.34 0.63
CA THR A 131 -2.51 10.83 -0.73
C THR A 131 -1.19 11.26 -1.35
N ASP A 132 -0.80 10.64 -2.47
CA ASP A 132 0.40 11.02 -3.22
C ASP A 132 0.06 12.01 -4.34
N VAL A 133 1.00 12.89 -4.68
CA VAL A 133 0.82 13.95 -5.70
C VAL A 133 0.55 13.41 -7.12
N ASP A 134 0.84 12.15 -7.38
CA ASP A 134 0.62 11.50 -8.69
C ASP A 134 -0.62 10.58 -8.71
N CYS A 135 -1.44 10.64 -7.67
CA CYS A 135 -2.77 10.03 -7.62
C CYS A 135 -3.82 10.93 -8.27
N GLN A 136 -4.96 10.31 -8.66
CA GLN A 136 -6.16 11.02 -9.10
C GLN A 136 -7.29 10.70 -8.13
N LEU A 137 -8.02 11.75 -7.73
CA LEU A 137 -9.06 11.65 -6.73
C LEU A 137 -10.44 11.76 -7.37
N LYS A 138 -11.42 11.05 -6.81
CA LYS A 138 -12.83 11.24 -7.14
C LYS A 138 -13.41 12.40 -6.35
N LYS A 139 -14.48 13.02 -6.84
CA LYS A 139 -15.13 14.17 -6.19
C LYS A 139 -15.65 13.87 -4.78
N GLY A 140 -16.04 12.63 -4.48
CA GLY A 140 -16.51 12.18 -3.17
C GLY A 140 -15.41 11.58 -2.26
N TRP A 141 -14.13 11.70 -2.62
CA TRP A 141 -13.04 11.03 -1.91
C TRP A 141 -12.92 11.49 -0.46
N ILE A 142 -12.86 12.80 -0.20
CA ILE A 142 -12.78 13.35 1.16
C ILE A 142 -13.99 12.91 1.97
N HIS A 143 -15.20 13.09 1.45
CA HIS A 143 -16.43 12.68 2.12
C HIS A 143 -16.42 11.20 2.49
N SER A 144 -16.02 10.34 1.55
CA SER A 144 -15.98 8.89 1.78
C SER A 144 -14.95 8.46 2.82
N MET A 145 -13.82 9.15 2.92
CA MET A 145 -12.78 8.87 3.92
C MET A 145 -13.18 9.44 5.29
N ALA A 146 -13.63 10.68 5.34
CA ALA A 146 -13.96 11.38 6.57
C ALA A 146 -15.15 10.76 7.34
N THR A 147 -16.18 10.30 6.62
CA THR A 147 -17.36 9.68 7.23
C THR A 147 -17.10 8.30 7.86
N CYS A 148 -15.94 7.69 7.59
CA CYS A 148 -15.52 6.46 8.26
C CYS A 148 -15.16 6.69 9.74
N PHE A 149 -14.80 7.90 10.13
CA PHE A 149 -14.38 8.20 11.49
C PHE A 149 -15.58 8.46 12.40
N ASN A 150 -15.59 7.76 13.51
CA ASN A 150 -16.47 7.90 14.64
C ASN A 150 -15.63 7.71 15.91
N GLU A 151 -16.28 7.59 17.08
CA GLU A 151 -15.57 7.37 18.34
C GLU A 151 -14.70 6.10 18.35
N LYS A 152 -15.11 5.07 17.60
CA LYS A 152 -14.47 3.75 17.60
C LYS A 152 -13.39 3.56 16.55
N VAL A 153 -13.39 4.35 15.46
CA VAL A 153 -12.46 4.17 14.34
C VAL A 153 -11.31 5.16 14.45
N ASP A 154 -10.08 4.66 14.41
CA ASP A 154 -8.87 5.44 14.58
C ASP A 154 -8.02 5.53 13.32
N TYR A 155 -8.10 4.51 12.45
CA TYR A 155 -7.32 4.42 11.23
C TYR A 155 -8.17 3.84 10.08
N VAL A 156 -8.06 4.44 8.90
CA VAL A 156 -8.79 4.02 7.69
C VAL A 156 -7.79 3.73 6.58
N ILE A 157 -7.86 2.53 6.03
CA ILE A 157 -7.12 2.12 4.83
C ILE A 157 -8.06 2.27 3.64
N GLY A 158 -7.69 3.10 2.66
CA GLY A 158 -8.44 3.24 1.41
C GLY A 158 -7.90 2.34 0.30
N VAL A 159 -8.59 2.32 -0.83
CA VAL A 159 -8.21 1.53 -2.01
C VAL A 159 -7.39 2.38 -2.98
N SER A 160 -6.24 1.86 -3.38
CA SER A 160 -5.48 2.33 -4.54
C SER A 160 -5.70 1.36 -5.70
N GLN A 161 -5.99 1.86 -6.89
CA GLN A 161 -6.24 1.04 -8.06
C GLN A 161 -5.55 1.59 -9.31
N ILE A 162 -5.49 0.75 -10.35
CA ILE A 162 -5.08 1.13 -11.70
C ILE A 162 -6.25 0.72 -12.63
N SER A 163 -6.99 1.70 -13.12
CA SER A 163 -8.15 1.41 -14.00
C SER A 163 -7.73 1.23 -15.47
N LYS A 164 -6.76 2.02 -15.92
CA LYS A 164 -6.24 1.98 -17.29
C LYS A 164 -5.01 1.08 -17.37
N SER A 165 -4.89 0.34 -18.45
CA SER A 165 -3.72 -0.47 -18.77
C SER A 165 -3.40 -0.34 -20.26
N LEU A 166 -2.12 -0.15 -20.57
CA LEU A 166 -1.64 0.19 -21.91
C LEU A 166 -0.84 -0.94 -22.57
N ASN A 167 -0.21 -1.79 -21.75
CA ASN A 167 0.65 -2.88 -22.20
C ASN A 167 0.66 -4.00 -21.14
N ILE A 168 1.38 -5.09 -21.43
CA ILE A 168 1.44 -6.27 -20.55
C ILE A 168 1.94 -5.92 -19.13
N VAL A 169 2.88 -4.99 -18.98
CA VAL A 169 3.42 -4.56 -17.68
C VAL A 169 2.32 -3.88 -16.86
N SER A 170 1.55 -2.99 -17.48
CA SER A 170 0.46 -2.30 -16.80
C SER A 170 -0.74 -3.21 -16.52
N HIS A 171 -1.00 -4.22 -17.36
CA HIS A 171 -2.00 -5.27 -17.06
C HIS A 171 -1.59 -6.11 -15.85
N PHE A 172 -0.32 -6.54 -15.81
CA PHE A 172 0.23 -7.24 -14.66
C PHE A 172 0.11 -6.40 -13.38
N GLN A 173 0.57 -5.15 -13.43
CA GLN A 173 0.53 -4.22 -12.30
C GLN A 173 -0.89 -3.99 -11.78
N LYS A 174 -1.88 -3.92 -12.66
CA LYS A 174 -3.30 -3.75 -12.29
C LYS A 174 -3.80 -4.92 -11.45
N ILE A 175 -3.52 -6.15 -11.86
CA ILE A 175 -3.94 -7.34 -11.11
C ILE A 175 -3.13 -7.50 -9.83
N ASP A 176 -1.82 -7.27 -9.88
CA ASP A 176 -0.93 -7.32 -8.74
C ASP A 176 -1.41 -6.35 -7.62
N LEU A 177 -1.75 -5.11 -7.97
CA LEU A 177 -2.29 -4.15 -7.01
C LEU A 177 -3.67 -4.56 -6.48
N LEU A 178 -4.55 -5.10 -7.34
CA LEU A 178 -5.85 -5.62 -6.92
C LEU A 178 -5.69 -6.76 -5.90
N MET A 179 -4.78 -7.71 -6.15
CA MET A 179 -4.52 -8.83 -5.25
C MET A 179 -3.98 -8.37 -3.90
N MET A 180 -3.09 -7.36 -3.89
CA MET A 180 -2.60 -6.75 -2.65
C MET A 180 -3.74 -6.06 -1.87
N MET A 181 -4.58 -5.28 -2.54
CA MET A 181 -5.69 -4.56 -1.89
C MET A 181 -6.73 -5.53 -1.31
N ILE A 182 -7.09 -6.59 -2.03
CA ILE A 182 -8.09 -7.54 -1.55
C ILE A 182 -7.56 -8.42 -0.40
N ALA A 183 -6.26 -8.74 -0.39
CA ALA A 183 -5.60 -9.40 0.73
C ALA A 183 -5.56 -8.47 1.96
N GLY A 184 -5.20 -7.20 1.78
CA GLY A 184 -5.25 -6.18 2.84
C GLY A 184 -6.64 -6.02 3.43
N ARG A 185 -7.68 -5.94 2.58
CA ARG A 185 -9.08 -5.89 2.99
C ARG A 185 -9.48 -7.12 3.84
N ALA A 186 -9.16 -8.32 3.37
CA ALA A 186 -9.47 -9.57 4.07
C ALA A 186 -8.86 -9.59 5.47
N LYS A 187 -7.59 -9.22 5.57
CA LYS A 187 -6.87 -9.23 6.85
C LYS A 187 -7.36 -8.12 7.79
N CYS A 188 -7.74 -6.98 7.25
CA CYS A 188 -8.37 -5.92 8.04
C CYS A 188 -9.74 -6.38 8.59
N ASN A 189 -10.56 -7.05 7.78
CA ASN A 189 -11.84 -7.62 8.22
C ASN A 189 -11.68 -8.74 9.27
N LEU A 190 -10.55 -9.45 9.26
CA LEU A 190 -10.18 -10.44 10.28
C LEU A 190 -9.49 -9.81 11.51
N GLU A 191 -9.52 -8.48 11.64
CA GLU A 191 -8.89 -7.73 12.72
C GLU A 191 -7.37 -8.02 12.87
N THR A 192 -6.73 -8.37 11.78
CA THR A 192 -5.27 -8.61 11.68
C THR A 192 -4.66 -7.86 10.50
N PRO A 193 -4.74 -6.52 10.46
CA PRO A 193 -4.28 -5.73 9.32
C PRO A 193 -2.81 -6.01 9.02
N ILE A 194 -2.46 -6.10 7.73
CA ILE A 194 -1.11 -6.46 7.29
C ILE A 194 -0.40 -5.34 6.53
N ALA A 195 -1.16 -4.47 5.85
CA ALA A 195 -0.59 -3.40 5.06
C ALA A 195 -1.55 -2.21 4.95
N SER A 196 -1.00 -1.03 4.80
CA SER A 196 -1.66 0.21 4.40
C SER A 196 -1.01 0.75 3.13
N THR A 197 -1.54 1.82 2.57
CA THR A 197 -0.97 2.48 1.40
C THR A 197 -0.91 3.99 1.62
N GLY A 198 0.27 4.57 1.49
CA GLY A 198 0.48 6.02 1.59
C GLY A 198 -0.25 6.83 0.52
N GLN A 199 -0.78 6.15 -0.49
CA GLN A 199 -1.59 6.77 -1.54
C GLN A 199 -3.03 7.02 -1.10
N ASN A 200 -3.52 6.29 -0.08
CA ASN A 200 -4.91 6.39 0.37
C ASN A 200 -5.08 5.84 1.78
N GLN A 201 -4.76 6.65 2.76
CA GLN A 201 -4.93 6.33 4.16
C GLN A 201 -5.38 7.55 4.94
N ALA A 202 -6.00 7.32 6.09
CA ALA A 202 -6.36 8.38 7.02
C ALA A 202 -6.28 7.87 8.46
N TYR A 203 -5.97 8.77 9.39
CA TYR A 203 -5.94 8.42 10.81
C TYR A 203 -6.14 9.64 11.70
N LYS A 204 -6.56 9.38 12.94
CA LYS A 204 -6.64 10.41 13.96
C LYS A 204 -5.24 10.88 14.38
N LYS A 205 -5.05 12.18 14.46
CA LYS A 205 -3.78 12.85 14.73
C LYS A 205 -3.10 12.39 16.03
N TYR A 206 -3.89 12.04 17.05
CA TYR A 206 -3.35 11.54 18.31
C TYR A 206 -2.47 10.29 18.13
N LEU A 207 -2.81 9.39 17.17
CA LEU A 207 -1.98 8.21 16.88
C LEU A 207 -0.56 8.56 16.48
N TYR A 208 -0.40 9.69 15.77
CA TYR A 208 0.92 10.18 15.39
C TYR A 208 1.75 10.54 16.63
N TYR A 209 1.19 11.31 17.52
CA TYR A 209 1.90 11.77 18.73
C TYR A 209 2.14 10.64 19.74
N GLU A 210 1.18 9.74 19.93
CA GLU A 210 1.35 8.56 20.80
C GLU A 210 2.46 7.62 20.34
N ASN A 211 2.73 7.56 19.02
CA ASN A 211 3.82 6.77 18.48
C ASN A 211 5.14 7.54 18.37
N ASN A 212 5.28 8.73 18.96
CA ASN A 212 6.41 9.63 18.80
C ASN A 212 6.69 9.95 17.32
N GLY A 213 5.62 10.17 16.56
CA GLY A 213 5.67 10.39 15.13
C GLY A 213 6.27 9.20 14.38
N PHE A 214 7.16 9.47 13.44
CA PHE A 214 7.88 8.45 12.68
C PHE A 214 9.24 8.06 13.29
N SER A 215 9.53 8.45 14.53
CA SER A 215 10.84 8.21 15.16
C SER A 215 11.17 6.72 15.30
N ASN A 216 10.15 5.88 15.49
CA ASN A 216 10.32 4.43 15.61
C ASN A 216 10.51 3.69 14.26
N ILE A 217 10.44 4.41 13.14
CA ILE A 217 10.60 3.88 11.78
C ILE A 217 11.64 4.66 10.95
N THR A 218 12.58 5.35 11.61
CA THR A 218 13.63 6.13 10.95
C THR A 218 14.53 5.28 10.07
N ASN A 219 14.79 4.03 10.46
CA ASN A 219 15.66 3.09 9.76
C ASN A 219 15.06 2.55 8.44
N SER A 220 13.78 2.73 8.18
CA SER A 220 13.17 2.44 6.89
C SER A 220 13.12 3.69 6.01
N ILE A 221 13.36 3.56 4.71
CA ILE A 221 13.21 4.68 3.76
C ILE A 221 11.73 5.02 3.57
N GLN A 222 10.88 4.02 3.59
CA GLN A 222 9.43 4.09 3.55
C GLN A 222 8.85 3.78 4.94
N GLY A 223 7.62 3.34 5.00
CA GLY A 223 6.99 2.86 6.23
C GLY A 223 6.09 3.88 6.89
N ASP A 224 5.92 5.06 6.27
CA ASP A 224 4.92 6.06 6.66
C ASP A 224 3.48 5.54 6.55
N ASP A 225 3.31 4.39 5.92
CA ASP A 225 2.04 3.69 5.75
C ASP A 225 1.99 2.37 6.55
N SER A 226 2.50 1.27 5.99
CA SER A 226 2.35 -0.06 6.58
C SER A 226 3.06 -0.22 7.92
N LEU A 227 4.30 0.30 8.08
CA LEU A 227 5.01 0.18 9.36
C LEU A 227 4.34 1.07 10.42
N PHE A 228 3.94 2.29 10.05
CA PHE A 228 3.21 3.17 10.95
C PHE A 228 1.87 2.58 11.37
N MET A 229 1.11 2.01 10.43
CA MET A 229 -0.13 1.27 10.73
C MET A 229 0.12 0.15 11.76
N HIS A 230 1.21 -0.61 11.63
CA HIS A 230 1.54 -1.65 12.61
C HIS A 230 1.88 -1.09 13.99
N LEU A 231 2.54 0.07 14.07
CA LEU A 231 2.75 0.75 15.36
C LEU A 231 1.43 1.15 16.00
N CYS A 232 0.51 1.72 15.22
CA CYS A 232 -0.84 2.07 15.68
C CYS A 232 -1.63 0.81 16.14
N PHE A 233 -1.56 -0.26 15.35
CA PHE A 233 -2.23 -1.51 15.68
C PHE A 233 -1.71 -2.15 16.98
N LYS A 234 -0.40 -2.09 17.24
CA LYS A 234 0.19 -2.54 18.52
C LYS A 234 -0.32 -1.76 19.73
N LYS A 235 -0.81 -0.54 19.52
CA LYS A 235 -1.44 0.32 20.54
C LYS A 235 -2.97 0.22 20.53
N ASN A 236 -3.50 -0.87 20.00
CA ASN A 236 -4.93 -1.18 19.94
C ASN A 236 -5.77 -0.19 19.10
N ALA A 237 -5.18 0.56 18.19
CA ALA A 237 -5.93 1.39 17.26
C ALA A 237 -6.92 0.54 16.45
N LYS A 238 -8.17 0.97 16.36
CA LYS A 238 -9.18 0.30 15.53
C LYS A 238 -8.99 0.71 14.08
N ILE A 239 -8.55 -0.25 13.28
CA ILE A 239 -8.22 -0.09 11.87
C ILE A 239 -9.33 -0.69 11.02
N ILE A 240 -9.82 0.06 10.04
CA ILE A 240 -10.84 -0.42 9.10
C ILE A 240 -10.38 -0.23 7.65
N PHE A 241 -11.02 -0.98 6.74
CA PHE A 241 -10.79 -0.88 5.31
C PHE A 241 -12.00 -0.23 4.63
N ASN A 242 -11.80 0.92 3.99
CA ASN A 242 -12.85 1.62 3.26
C ASN A 242 -12.95 1.09 1.83
N ASN A 243 -13.99 0.33 1.52
CA ASN A 243 -14.27 -0.22 0.20
C ASN A 243 -15.36 0.55 -0.58
N ASN A 244 -15.72 1.76 -0.14
CA ASN A 244 -16.61 2.62 -0.90
C ASN A 244 -15.87 3.13 -2.15
N SER A 245 -16.46 2.92 -3.33
CA SER A 245 -15.84 3.29 -4.60
C SER A 245 -15.53 4.78 -4.75
N GLU A 246 -16.19 5.65 -4.00
CA GLU A 246 -15.88 7.09 -4.00
C GLU A 246 -14.54 7.40 -3.33
N SER A 247 -14.08 6.53 -2.40
CA SER A 247 -12.76 6.68 -1.77
C SER A 247 -11.61 6.14 -2.62
N PHE A 248 -11.85 5.48 -3.76
CA PHE A 248 -10.78 4.87 -4.54
C PHE A 248 -9.92 5.94 -5.22
N VAL A 249 -8.60 5.81 -5.07
CA VAL A 249 -7.63 6.64 -5.79
C VAL A 249 -7.03 5.88 -6.96
N GLU A 250 -6.85 6.60 -8.08
CA GLU A 250 -6.15 6.06 -9.25
C GLU A 250 -4.65 6.30 -9.08
N SER A 251 -3.90 5.20 -8.96
CA SER A 251 -2.45 5.23 -8.87
C SER A 251 -1.82 5.45 -10.24
N ARG A 252 -0.66 6.09 -10.24
CA ARG A 252 0.18 6.15 -11.43
C ARG A 252 0.63 4.75 -11.84
N LEU A 253 0.48 4.45 -13.12
CA LEU A 253 0.96 3.20 -13.71
C LEU A 253 2.41 3.34 -14.22
N GLU A 254 3.17 2.26 -14.12
CA GLU A 254 4.48 2.12 -14.74
C GLU A 254 4.32 1.38 -16.08
N THR A 255 4.86 1.96 -17.15
CA THR A 255 4.77 1.35 -18.49
C THR A 255 6.01 0.53 -18.86
N LYS A 256 7.14 0.78 -18.18
CA LYS A 256 8.42 0.09 -18.42
C LYS A 256 8.64 -0.96 -17.33
N LEU A 257 9.01 -2.17 -17.75
CA LEU A 257 9.26 -3.30 -16.83
C LEU A 257 10.31 -2.96 -15.76
N LEU A 258 11.42 -2.34 -16.15
CA LEU A 258 12.49 -2.02 -15.21
C LEU A 258 12.04 -1.01 -14.14
N SER A 259 11.25 0.00 -14.52
CA SER A 259 10.69 0.98 -13.57
C SER A 259 9.72 0.31 -12.59
N PHE A 260 8.87 -0.57 -13.11
CA PHE A 260 7.94 -1.36 -12.30
C PHE A 260 8.67 -2.24 -11.29
N ILE A 261 9.67 -3.03 -11.73
CA ILE A 261 10.45 -3.90 -10.83
C ILE A 261 11.19 -3.07 -9.76
N LYS A 262 11.82 -1.95 -10.14
CA LYS A 262 12.46 -1.05 -9.17
C LYS A 262 11.47 -0.51 -8.12
N GLN A 263 10.26 -0.13 -8.55
CA GLN A 263 9.20 0.31 -7.66
C GLN A 263 8.83 -0.81 -6.65
N ARG A 264 8.63 -2.04 -7.14
CA ARG A 264 8.25 -3.19 -6.29
C ARG A 264 9.36 -3.64 -5.34
N ILE A 265 10.60 -3.64 -5.78
CA ILE A 265 11.76 -3.90 -4.92
C ILE A 265 11.83 -2.86 -3.79
N ARG A 266 11.57 -1.59 -4.12
CA ARG A 266 11.51 -0.52 -3.12
C ARG A 266 10.38 -0.76 -2.10
N TRP A 267 9.17 -1.13 -2.56
CA TRP A 267 8.06 -1.46 -1.66
C TRP A 267 8.34 -2.71 -0.81
N GLY A 268 8.96 -3.71 -1.40
CA GLY A 268 9.36 -4.94 -0.70
C GLY A 268 10.48 -4.74 0.33
N ALA A 269 11.19 -3.61 0.31
CA ALA A 269 12.32 -3.39 1.23
C ALA A 269 11.90 -3.36 2.70
N ASP A 270 10.66 -3.01 3.01
CA ASP A 270 10.13 -3.04 4.37
C ASP A 270 9.95 -4.47 4.90
N ALA A 271 9.93 -5.49 4.02
CA ALA A 271 9.90 -6.89 4.45
C ALA A 271 11.09 -7.26 5.35
N LYS A 272 12.28 -6.64 5.15
CA LYS A 272 13.47 -6.88 5.98
C LYS A 272 13.25 -6.59 7.46
N VAL A 273 12.46 -5.56 7.75
CA VAL A 273 12.20 -5.10 9.13
C VAL A 273 10.87 -5.60 9.67
N MET A 274 10.05 -6.22 8.82
CA MET A 274 8.69 -6.67 9.17
C MET A 274 8.66 -7.63 10.36
N TRP A 275 9.71 -8.41 10.58
CA TRP A 275 9.84 -9.27 11.76
C TRP A 275 9.67 -8.50 13.08
N ASN A 276 10.14 -7.26 13.15
CA ASN A 276 10.05 -6.42 14.34
C ASN A 276 8.66 -5.81 14.53
N TYR A 277 7.89 -5.69 13.45
CA TYR A 277 6.56 -5.04 13.46
C TYR A 277 5.43 -6.05 13.48
N ASN A 278 5.50 -7.10 12.66
CA ASN A 278 4.47 -8.15 12.56
C ASN A 278 5.09 -9.49 12.14
N LYS A 279 5.46 -10.30 13.14
CA LYS A 279 6.08 -11.63 12.91
C LYS A 279 5.19 -12.56 12.08
N LYS A 280 3.87 -12.55 12.32
CA LYS A 280 2.93 -13.40 11.57
C LYS A 280 2.91 -13.03 10.09
N PHE A 281 2.87 -11.74 9.80
CA PHE A 281 2.92 -11.27 8.41
C PHE A 281 4.28 -11.54 7.76
N PHE A 282 5.38 -11.37 8.48
CA PHE A 282 6.71 -11.74 7.98
C PHE A 282 6.78 -13.22 7.56
N ILE A 283 6.22 -14.13 8.37
CA ILE A 283 6.20 -15.57 8.04
C ILE A 283 5.32 -15.83 6.80
N ILE A 284 4.22 -15.11 6.61
CA ILE A 284 3.41 -15.18 5.38
C ILE A 284 4.24 -14.74 4.17
N LEU A 285 4.96 -13.62 4.25
CA LEU A 285 5.83 -13.14 3.17
C LEU A 285 6.92 -14.17 2.84
N LEU A 286 7.55 -14.74 3.86
CA LEU A 286 8.56 -15.79 3.70
C LEU A 286 7.98 -17.04 3.03
N SER A 287 6.78 -17.48 3.45
CA SER A 287 6.12 -18.65 2.86
C SER A 287 5.73 -18.40 1.40
N THR A 288 5.23 -17.19 1.09
CA THR A 288 4.91 -16.78 -0.29
C THR A 288 6.15 -16.82 -1.19
N PHE A 289 7.25 -16.23 -0.71
CA PHE A 289 8.53 -16.27 -1.43
C PHE A 289 9.00 -17.71 -1.66
N PHE A 290 8.99 -18.53 -0.62
CA PHE A 290 9.47 -19.93 -0.68
C PHE A 290 8.64 -20.79 -1.64
N ILE A 291 7.32 -20.65 -1.66
CA ILE A 291 6.45 -21.41 -2.57
C ILE A 291 6.73 -21.03 -4.03
N ASN A 292 6.84 -19.73 -4.32
CA ASN A 292 7.16 -19.28 -5.68
C ASN A 292 8.59 -19.71 -6.09
N LEU A 293 9.52 -19.74 -5.15
CA LEU A 293 10.88 -20.27 -5.39
C LEU A 293 10.83 -21.78 -5.74
N LEU A 294 10.09 -22.59 -4.99
CA LEU A 294 9.92 -24.01 -5.27
C LEU A 294 9.28 -24.25 -6.65
N LEU A 295 8.21 -23.52 -6.97
CA LEU A 295 7.53 -23.62 -8.27
C LEU A 295 8.44 -23.19 -9.42
N LEU A 296 9.22 -22.13 -9.27
CA LEU A 296 10.18 -21.65 -10.27
C LEU A 296 11.27 -22.68 -10.57
N PHE A 297 11.79 -23.34 -9.53
CA PHE A 297 12.87 -24.32 -9.65
C PHE A 297 12.37 -25.77 -9.80
N THR A 298 11.07 -26.00 -9.95
CA THR A 298 10.49 -27.34 -10.15
C THR A 298 11.20 -28.15 -11.25
N PRO A 299 11.58 -27.60 -12.44
CA PRO A 299 12.29 -28.37 -13.45
C PRO A 299 13.64 -28.90 -12.97
N ILE A 300 14.39 -28.12 -12.20
CA ILE A 300 15.70 -28.51 -11.65
C ILE A 300 15.52 -29.54 -10.53
N ILE A 301 14.54 -29.32 -9.63
CA ILE A 301 14.22 -30.23 -8.54
C ILE A 301 13.79 -31.59 -9.10
N TYR A 302 13.06 -31.60 -10.21
CA TYR A 302 12.65 -32.82 -10.91
C TYR A 302 13.85 -33.65 -11.37
N LEU A 303 14.89 -33.03 -11.94
CA LEU A 303 16.09 -33.72 -12.37
C LEU A 303 16.83 -34.43 -11.23
N ILE A 304 16.66 -33.94 -9.99
CA ILE A 304 17.32 -34.49 -8.80
C ILE A 304 16.44 -35.56 -8.10
N LEU A 305 15.13 -35.32 -7.97
CA LEU A 305 14.21 -36.09 -7.13
C LEU A 305 13.22 -36.95 -7.94
N GLY A 306 13.18 -36.80 -9.27
CA GLY A 306 12.39 -37.65 -10.16
C GLY A 306 10.87 -37.33 -10.15
N ASN A 307 10.10 -38.27 -10.71
CA ASN A 307 8.67 -38.07 -11.04
C ASN A 307 7.74 -37.77 -9.86
N GLN A 308 8.06 -38.18 -8.66
CA GLN A 308 7.18 -37.97 -7.51
C GLN A 308 7.06 -36.48 -7.17
N ILE A 309 8.16 -35.72 -7.32
CA ILE A 309 8.14 -34.28 -7.04
C ILE A 309 7.22 -33.52 -8.01
N LEU A 310 7.16 -33.93 -9.29
CA LEU A 310 6.26 -33.30 -10.26
C LEU A 310 4.79 -33.41 -9.84
N LYS A 311 4.38 -34.56 -9.27
CA LYS A 311 3.01 -34.73 -8.78
C LYS A 311 2.71 -33.75 -7.64
N ILE A 312 3.62 -33.66 -6.67
CA ILE A 312 3.48 -32.77 -5.50
C ILE A 312 3.45 -31.30 -5.95
N MET A 313 4.39 -30.90 -6.79
CA MET A 313 4.46 -29.52 -7.29
C MET A 313 3.28 -29.18 -8.20
N GLY A 314 2.81 -30.13 -9.01
CA GLY A 314 1.60 -29.98 -9.83
C GLY A 314 0.33 -29.75 -8.98
N VAL A 315 0.17 -30.53 -7.91
CA VAL A 315 -0.94 -30.32 -6.95
C VAL A 315 -0.84 -28.93 -6.28
N LEU A 316 0.37 -28.55 -5.82
CA LEU A 316 0.59 -27.23 -5.21
C LEU A 316 0.27 -26.10 -6.20
N PHE A 317 0.72 -26.22 -7.46
CA PHE A 317 0.44 -25.25 -8.53
C PHE A 317 -1.06 -25.10 -8.78
N ILE A 318 -1.81 -26.22 -8.82
CA ILE A 318 -3.27 -26.19 -9.02
C ILE A 318 -3.99 -25.59 -7.82
N ILE A 319 -3.62 -25.94 -6.59
CA ILE A 319 -4.23 -25.36 -5.39
C ILE A 319 -3.99 -23.85 -5.34
N LYS A 320 -2.75 -23.40 -5.60
CA LYS A 320 -2.40 -21.97 -5.71
C LYS A 320 -3.29 -21.30 -6.77
N LEU A 321 -3.36 -21.87 -7.98
CA LEU A 321 -4.17 -21.32 -9.08
C LEU A 321 -5.63 -21.14 -8.68
N ILE A 322 -6.25 -22.17 -8.09
CA ILE A 322 -7.66 -22.12 -7.70
C ILE A 322 -7.90 -21.05 -6.63
N LEU A 323 -7.09 -21.03 -5.57
CA LEU A 323 -7.27 -20.07 -4.47
C LEU A 323 -7.03 -18.64 -4.91
N GLU A 324 -5.97 -18.37 -5.68
CA GLU A 324 -5.70 -17.03 -6.20
C GLU A 324 -6.74 -16.59 -7.23
N PHE A 325 -7.25 -17.51 -8.04
CA PHE A 325 -8.37 -17.22 -8.94
C PHE A 325 -9.63 -16.82 -8.18
N VAL A 326 -9.97 -17.53 -7.11
CA VAL A 326 -11.11 -17.18 -6.23
C VAL A 326 -10.90 -15.80 -5.62
N ILE A 327 -9.69 -15.49 -5.10
CA ILE A 327 -9.34 -14.19 -4.55
C ILE A 327 -9.48 -13.10 -5.64
N TYR A 328 -8.99 -13.35 -6.85
CA TYR A 328 -9.11 -12.43 -7.98
C TYR A 328 -10.56 -12.11 -8.34
N VAL A 329 -11.42 -13.15 -8.39
CA VAL A 329 -12.87 -12.99 -8.67
C VAL A 329 -13.52 -12.13 -7.57
N ILE A 330 -13.27 -12.47 -6.29
CA ILE A 330 -13.79 -11.70 -5.17
C ILE A 330 -13.30 -10.25 -5.24
N GLY A 331 -12.00 -10.05 -5.51
CA GLY A 331 -11.41 -8.73 -5.65
C GLY A 331 -12.03 -7.92 -6.77
N SER A 332 -12.23 -8.54 -7.92
CA SER A 332 -12.86 -7.88 -9.08
C SER A 332 -14.28 -7.39 -8.75
N VAL A 333 -15.06 -8.19 -8.03
CA VAL A 333 -16.42 -7.82 -7.61
C VAL A 333 -16.39 -6.74 -6.51
N LYS A 334 -15.63 -6.97 -5.42
CA LYS A 334 -15.62 -6.09 -4.24
C LYS A 334 -15.00 -4.73 -4.50
N LEU A 335 -13.95 -4.69 -5.35
CA LEU A 335 -13.23 -3.45 -5.68
C LEU A 335 -13.62 -2.91 -7.08
N LYS A 336 -14.75 -3.36 -7.64
CA LYS A 336 -15.34 -2.87 -8.90
C LYS A 336 -14.34 -2.84 -10.07
N ASN A 337 -13.45 -3.83 -10.15
CA ASN A 337 -12.54 -4.00 -11.27
C ASN A 337 -13.15 -4.89 -12.37
N LYS A 338 -12.81 -4.59 -13.62
CA LYS A 338 -13.23 -5.43 -14.75
C LYS A 338 -12.50 -6.77 -14.67
N PHE A 339 -13.27 -7.85 -14.66
CA PHE A 339 -12.77 -9.23 -14.72
C PHE A 339 -12.20 -9.53 -16.11
N ASN A 340 -11.02 -10.18 -16.16
CA ASN A 340 -10.43 -10.67 -17.40
C ASN A 340 -9.57 -11.91 -17.10
N ILE A 341 -10.06 -13.09 -17.53
CA ILE A 341 -9.42 -14.38 -17.27
C ILE A 341 -8.04 -14.50 -17.93
N ILE A 342 -7.88 -13.97 -19.16
CA ILE A 342 -6.61 -14.06 -19.89
C ILE A 342 -5.54 -13.26 -19.16
N HIS A 343 -5.87 -12.05 -18.73
CA HIS A 343 -4.93 -11.24 -17.95
C HIS A 343 -4.57 -11.88 -16.61
N PHE A 344 -5.54 -12.56 -15.96
CA PHE A 344 -5.26 -13.28 -14.72
C PHE A 344 -4.28 -14.44 -14.96
N ILE A 345 -4.49 -15.26 -16.01
CA ILE A 345 -3.59 -16.37 -16.32
C ILE A 345 -2.17 -15.87 -16.62
N ILE A 346 -2.05 -14.79 -17.40
CA ILE A 346 -0.74 -14.16 -17.66
C ILE A 346 -0.10 -13.69 -16.36
N TRP A 347 -0.87 -13.00 -15.51
CA TRP A 347 -0.37 -12.55 -14.19
C TRP A 347 0.05 -13.73 -13.33
N TYR A 348 -0.73 -14.78 -13.23
CA TYR A 348 -0.47 -15.96 -12.42
C TYR A 348 0.86 -16.65 -12.78
N ILE A 349 1.13 -16.80 -14.08
CA ILE A 349 2.37 -17.42 -14.57
C ILE A 349 3.56 -16.49 -14.29
N LEU A 350 3.43 -15.20 -14.58
CA LEU A 350 4.51 -14.23 -14.41
C LEU A 350 4.73 -13.84 -12.93
N GLU A 351 3.75 -14.02 -12.08
CA GLU A 351 3.86 -13.74 -10.64
C GLU A 351 4.92 -14.65 -9.99
N ILE A 352 5.06 -15.91 -10.41
CA ILE A 352 6.04 -16.86 -9.88
C ILE A 352 7.47 -16.31 -9.97
N PRO A 353 8.05 -16.01 -11.14
CA PRO A 353 9.38 -15.43 -11.24
C PRO A 353 9.45 -14.01 -10.66
N TYR A 354 8.36 -13.24 -10.75
CA TYR A 354 8.29 -11.88 -10.23
C TYR A 354 8.48 -11.83 -8.71
N VAL A 355 7.77 -12.65 -7.94
CA VAL A 355 7.89 -12.69 -6.47
C VAL A 355 9.31 -13.07 -6.06
N VAL A 356 9.92 -14.03 -6.74
CA VAL A 356 11.31 -14.44 -6.47
C VAL A 356 12.28 -13.30 -6.76
N LEU A 357 12.13 -12.64 -7.92
CA LEU A 357 13.01 -11.53 -8.33
C LEU A 357 12.88 -10.33 -7.38
N VAL A 358 11.66 -9.94 -7.04
CA VAL A 358 11.41 -8.83 -6.11
C VAL A 358 11.87 -9.18 -4.70
N GLY A 359 11.63 -10.41 -4.24
CA GLY A 359 12.08 -10.88 -2.94
C GLY A 359 13.60 -10.80 -2.81
N ILE A 360 14.35 -11.40 -3.74
CA ILE A 360 15.80 -11.33 -3.79
C ILE A 360 16.27 -9.86 -3.88
N GLY A 361 15.72 -9.09 -4.82
CA GLY A 361 16.08 -7.69 -5.01
C GLY A 361 15.86 -6.85 -3.75
N SER A 362 14.76 -7.08 -3.02
CA SER A 362 14.45 -6.37 -1.79
C SER A 362 15.47 -6.62 -0.68
N PHE A 363 16.05 -7.82 -0.61
CA PHE A 363 17.08 -8.15 0.38
C PHE A 363 18.46 -7.58 0.04
N PHE A 364 18.84 -7.55 -1.24
CA PHE A 364 20.20 -7.18 -1.65
C PHE A 364 20.38 -5.69 -1.96
N ILE A 365 19.31 -4.95 -2.24
CA ILE A 365 19.45 -3.52 -2.49
C ILE A 365 19.88 -2.78 -1.23
N LYS A 366 21.10 -2.21 -1.27
CA LYS A 366 21.68 -1.38 -0.22
C LYS A 366 21.32 0.11 -0.38
N ASN A 367 21.20 0.59 -1.61
CA ASN A 367 20.96 1.99 -1.94
C ASN A 367 19.58 2.12 -2.61
N ILE A 368 18.58 2.54 -1.85
CA ILE A 368 17.28 2.87 -2.41
C ILE A 368 17.27 4.37 -2.69
N SER A 369 17.03 4.74 -3.95
CA SER A 369 16.81 6.14 -4.32
C SER A 369 15.31 6.45 -4.35
N TRP A 370 14.94 7.59 -3.81
CA TRP A 370 13.60 8.15 -3.95
C TRP A 370 13.70 9.53 -4.60
N ARG A 371 13.14 9.67 -5.81
CA ARG A 371 13.13 10.91 -6.59
C ARG A 371 14.48 11.65 -6.60
N GLY A 372 15.58 10.90 -6.84
CA GLY A 372 16.94 11.45 -6.92
C GLY A 372 17.68 11.60 -5.59
N GLN A 373 17.04 11.31 -4.45
CA GLN A 373 17.70 11.27 -3.15
C GLN A 373 18.17 9.86 -2.83
N PHE A 374 19.40 9.73 -2.33
CA PHE A 374 20.01 8.46 -1.94
C PHE A 374 20.13 8.41 -0.41
N ALA A 375 19.58 7.38 0.21
CA ALA A 375 19.93 7.04 1.59
C ALA A 375 21.04 5.99 1.55
N LYS A 376 22.19 6.30 2.14
CA LYS A 376 23.14 5.27 2.57
C LYS A 376 22.58 4.63 3.82
N LYS A 377 22.41 3.31 3.80
CA LYS A 377 22.27 2.53 5.04
C LYS A 377 23.62 2.32 5.67
#